data_f4b42270b1d0f4d9188b7f3c15092479
#
_entry.id   f4b42270b1d0f4d9188b7f3c15092479
#
_cell.length_a   1.000
_cell.length_b   1.000
_cell.length_c   1.000
_cell.angle_alpha   90.00
_cell.angle_beta   90.00
_cell.angle_gamma   90.00
#
_symmetry.space_group_name_H-M   'P 1'
#
loop_
_entity.id
_entity.type
_entity.pdbx_description
1 polymer ?
#
loop_
_entity_poly.entity_id
_entity_poly.type
_entity_poly.pdbx_seq_one_letter_code
_entity_poly.pdbx_strand_id
1 'polypeptide(L)'
;MKVSRIFLVIFLSGIFWLVIAQFFFCTRFQYKQEASAFQGNIIYNPYANINAANWEKCNFHAHGNAWNGLTNGSGSAADIHRVYDSLNYSVHCVSNYHQIDTVDAAQQNYVSAYEHGFNLMKTHQLVLGGRDVEWLEYLFPQTSNNKQDILNYLSLDTNSLVILNHPALRNGYSDKELSSLTNFNCMEVLSPYGISEKQWDIVLSAGKPVFVVGNDDMHDIYNKEQVGRMATILNLKNTNQASVLSALKKGEGYGIVLGKTQDPFQLPELMHLLVKENKLDLQLSEKARSIDFIGQNGKLLASFSDRKNVQYKLNTSDCYARAKITFENGTQIYLNPVFFTNTTNFAQVQNPINFTETIIFKVIGTLLYAAWLLWAWSFINGGRSSKSNRYEIPTFPDSTFPEFN
;
A
#
# COMPACT_ATOMS: atom_id res chain seq x y z
N MET A 1 19.50 -6.45 41.37
CA MET A 1 18.61 -7.56 40.96
C MET A 1 17.13 -7.19 40.80
N LYS A 2 16.43 -6.54 41.75
CA LYS A 2 14.98 -6.22 41.62
C LYS A 2 14.73 -5.20 40.51
N VAL A 3 15.54 -4.15 40.40
CA VAL A 3 15.43 -3.09 39.38
C VAL A 3 15.60 -3.67 37.98
N SER A 4 16.61 -4.53 37.75
CA SER A 4 16.83 -5.16 36.43
C SER A 4 15.68 -6.08 36.01
N ARG A 5 15.04 -6.77 36.96
CA ARG A 5 13.84 -7.58 36.69
C ARG A 5 12.66 -6.72 36.29
N ILE A 6 12.47 -5.56 36.90
CA ILE A 6 11.38 -4.62 36.55
C ILE A 6 11.59 -4.11 35.14
N PHE A 7 12.78 -3.64 34.76
CA PHE A 7 13.06 -3.20 33.40
C PHE A 7 12.84 -4.31 32.36
N LEU A 8 13.31 -5.54 32.65
CA LEU A 8 13.09 -6.69 31.78
C LEU A 8 11.60 -6.98 31.60
N VAL A 9 10.82 -6.98 32.68
CA VAL A 9 9.37 -7.22 32.63
C VAL A 9 8.66 -6.13 31.83
N ILE A 10 9.01 -4.86 32.03
CA ILE A 10 8.41 -3.75 31.25
C ILE A 10 8.69 -3.95 29.75
N PHE A 11 9.94 -4.23 29.40
CA PHE A 11 10.32 -4.45 27.99
C PHE A 11 9.59 -5.65 27.37
N LEU A 12 9.57 -6.79 28.04
CA LEU A 12 8.87 -7.99 27.56
C LEU A 12 7.36 -7.80 27.53
N SER A 13 6.79 -7.03 28.47
CA SER A 13 5.35 -6.70 28.45
C SER A 13 4.99 -5.82 27.27
N GLY A 14 5.86 -4.89 26.88
CA GLY A 14 5.69 -4.10 25.66
C GLY A 14 5.64 -4.97 24.39
N ILE A 15 6.61 -5.88 24.24
CA ILE A 15 6.64 -6.83 23.10
C ILE A 15 5.39 -7.73 23.13
N PHE A 16 5.06 -8.28 24.29
CA PHE A 16 3.90 -9.17 24.43
C PHE A 16 2.59 -8.44 24.10
N TRP A 17 2.47 -7.18 24.53
CA TRP A 17 1.33 -6.33 24.16
C TRP A 17 1.23 -6.13 22.65
N LEU A 18 2.32 -5.84 21.95
CA LEU A 18 2.32 -5.69 20.49
C LEU A 18 1.83 -6.97 19.78
N VAL A 19 2.28 -8.14 20.25
CA VAL A 19 1.84 -9.43 19.72
C VAL A 19 0.34 -9.65 19.98
N ILE A 20 -0.12 -9.43 21.22
CA ILE A 20 -1.53 -9.59 21.59
C ILE A 20 -2.40 -8.60 20.83
N ALA A 21 -2.00 -7.34 20.73
CA ALA A 21 -2.73 -6.32 19.98
C ALA A 21 -2.92 -6.72 18.52
N GLN A 22 -1.84 -7.15 17.86
CA GLN A 22 -1.88 -7.52 16.45
C GLN A 22 -2.71 -8.76 16.17
N PHE A 23 -2.59 -9.81 16.96
CA PHE A 23 -3.20 -11.11 16.64
C PHE A 23 -4.53 -11.39 17.33
N PHE A 24 -4.85 -10.66 18.40
CA PHE A 24 -6.07 -10.91 19.19
C PHE A 24 -7.02 -9.72 19.27
N PHE A 25 -6.52 -8.48 19.19
CA PHE A 25 -7.39 -7.29 19.30
C PHE A 25 -7.76 -6.67 17.95
N CYS A 26 -7.12 -7.07 16.84
CA CYS A 26 -7.55 -6.64 15.51
C CYS A 26 -8.96 -7.15 15.18
N THR A 27 -9.68 -6.40 14.37
CA THR A 27 -10.98 -6.79 13.86
C THR A 27 -10.89 -8.01 12.95
N ARG A 28 -11.88 -8.92 13.03
CA ARG A 28 -12.00 -10.08 12.13
C ARG A 28 -13.04 -9.80 11.08
N PHE A 29 -12.76 -10.22 9.84
CA PHE A 29 -13.62 -9.97 8.68
C PHE A 29 -14.07 -11.27 8.03
N GLN A 30 -15.22 -11.22 7.38
CA GLN A 30 -15.71 -12.29 6.52
C GLN A 30 -15.33 -11.97 5.08
N TYR A 31 -14.46 -12.78 4.51
CA TYR A 31 -14.01 -12.63 3.13
C TYR A 31 -14.91 -13.47 2.23
N LYS A 32 -15.35 -12.89 1.10
CA LYS A 32 -16.03 -13.67 0.07
C LYS A 32 -15.07 -14.74 -0.46
N GLN A 33 -15.56 -15.97 -0.56
CA GLN A 33 -14.76 -17.10 -1.03
C GLN A 33 -14.48 -17.05 -2.53
N GLU A 34 -15.39 -16.46 -3.31
CA GLU A 34 -15.25 -16.35 -4.76
C GLU A 34 -15.27 -14.90 -5.19
N ALA A 35 -14.22 -14.55 -5.93
CA ALA A 35 -14.15 -13.27 -6.63
C ALA A 35 -15.10 -13.31 -7.84
N SER A 36 -15.85 -12.24 -8.04
CA SER A 36 -16.77 -12.10 -9.18
C SER A 36 -16.09 -11.26 -10.25
N ALA A 37 -15.80 -11.86 -11.40
CA ALA A 37 -15.23 -11.12 -12.54
C ALA A 37 -16.13 -9.94 -12.96
N PHE A 38 -15.56 -8.98 -13.68
CA PHE A 38 -16.34 -7.90 -14.28
C PHE A 38 -17.42 -8.44 -15.21
N GLN A 39 -18.65 -7.97 -15.01
CA GLN A 39 -19.81 -8.37 -15.80
C GLN A 39 -20.86 -7.27 -15.83
N GLY A 40 -21.65 -7.21 -16.89
CA GLY A 40 -22.73 -6.25 -17.02
C GLY A 40 -23.05 -5.90 -18.46
N ASN A 41 -23.98 -4.97 -18.61
CA ASN A 41 -24.47 -4.50 -19.92
C ASN A 41 -23.88 -3.15 -20.34
N ILE A 42 -23.11 -2.50 -19.47
CA ILE A 42 -22.45 -1.21 -19.69
C ILE A 42 -20.95 -1.47 -19.82
N ILE A 43 -20.28 -0.81 -20.74
CA ILE A 43 -18.83 -0.78 -20.80
C ILE A 43 -18.36 0.51 -20.14
N TYR A 44 -17.60 0.37 -19.06
CA TYR A 44 -16.89 1.49 -18.47
C TYR A 44 -15.58 1.73 -19.22
N ASN A 45 -15.39 2.93 -19.70
CA ASN A 45 -14.17 3.39 -20.34
C ASN A 45 -13.63 4.62 -19.61
N PRO A 46 -12.52 4.53 -18.87
CA PRO A 46 -11.95 5.67 -18.15
C PRO A 46 -11.46 6.79 -19.08
N TYR A 47 -11.31 6.50 -20.36
CA TYR A 47 -10.82 7.44 -21.39
C TYR A 47 -11.92 8.07 -22.24
N ALA A 48 -13.19 7.84 -21.92
CA ALA A 48 -14.31 8.30 -22.74
C ALA A 48 -14.37 9.83 -22.95
N ASN A 49 -13.88 10.59 -21.96
CA ASN A 49 -13.97 12.06 -21.92
C ASN A 49 -12.60 12.74 -21.85
N ILE A 50 -11.51 12.05 -22.17
CA ILE A 50 -10.18 12.65 -22.16
C ILE A 50 -10.01 13.70 -23.26
N ASN A 51 -9.16 14.68 -22.96
CA ASN A 51 -8.58 15.59 -23.94
C ASN A 51 -7.06 15.44 -23.92
N ALA A 52 -6.47 15.05 -25.04
CA ALA A 52 -5.03 14.81 -25.14
C ALA A 52 -4.16 16.04 -24.76
N ALA A 53 -4.72 17.25 -24.84
CA ALA A 53 -4.03 18.45 -24.40
C ALA A 53 -3.95 18.62 -22.85
N ASN A 54 -4.62 17.77 -22.10
CA ASN A 54 -4.71 17.87 -20.62
C ASN A 54 -3.93 16.76 -19.91
N TRP A 55 -2.97 16.11 -20.57
CA TRP A 55 -2.11 15.13 -19.92
C TRP A 55 -1.10 15.83 -19.02
N GLU A 56 -1.13 15.49 -17.72
CA GLU A 56 -0.28 16.05 -16.69
C GLU A 56 0.56 14.94 -16.05
N LYS A 57 1.85 15.19 -15.90
CA LYS A 57 2.81 14.25 -15.33
C LYS A 57 2.82 14.38 -13.81
N CYS A 58 2.59 13.25 -13.12
CA CYS A 58 2.44 13.22 -11.67
C CYS A 58 3.36 12.17 -11.03
N ASN A 59 3.84 12.47 -9.81
CA ASN A 59 4.48 11.52 -8.90
C ASN A 59 3.97 11.73 -7.48
N PHE A 60 3.51 10.66 -6.84
CA PHE A 60 2.88 10.73 -5.51
C PHE A 60 3.73 10.10 -4.40
N HIS A 61 4.83 9.43 -4.75
CA HIS A 61 5.62 8.64 -3.82
C HIS A 61 7.10 9.02 -3.88
N ALA A 62 7.53 9.78 -2.88
CA ALA A 62 8.92 10.17 -2.69
C ALA A 62 9.21 10.45 -1.21
N HIS A 63 10.41 10.12 -0.76
CA HIS A 63 10.85 10.26 0.62
C HIS A 63 11.98 11.25 0.78
N GLY A 64 11.77 12.20 1.67
CA GLY A 64 12.79 13.14 2.12
C GLY A 64 13.37 12.74 3.47
N ASN A 65 14.30 13.59 3.95
CA ASN A 65 14.83 13.46 5.29
C ASN A 65 13.74 13.85 6.30
N ALA A 66 13.19 12.87 7.00
CA ALA A 66 12.16 13.05 8.01
C ALA A 66 12.52 12.34 9.31
N TRP A 67 11.76 12.60 10.41
CA TRP A 67 11.97 11.98 11.71
C TRP A 67 13.40 12.10 12.23
N ASN A 68 14.03 13.29 12.07
CA ASN A 68 15.43 13.55 12.44
C ASN A 68 16.43 12.55 11.81
N GLY A 69 16.17 12.12 10.56
CA GLY A 69 17.00 11.18 9.82
C GLY A 69 16.76 9.70 10.12
N LEU A 70 15.68 9.35 10.82
CA LEU A 70 15.27 7.95 11.00
C LEU A 70 14.72 7.31 9.72
N THR A 71 14.23 8.13 8.77
CA THR A 71 13.86 7.65 7.45
C THR A 71 15.07 7.65 6.51
N ASN A 72 15.06 6.78 5.52
CA ASN A 72 16.18 6.62 4.57
C ASN A 72 16.11 7.55 3.34
N GLY A 73 15.26 8.59 3.37
CA GLY A 73 15.21 9.59 2.30
C GLY A 73 16.34 10.63 2.41
N SER A 74 16.92 11.03 1.29
CA SER A 74 17.90 12.10 1.20
C SER A 74 17.29 13.38 0.61
N GLY A 75 17.80 14.54 1.03
CA GLY A 75 17.27 15.84 0.64
C GLY A 75 16.09 16.29 1.50
N SER A 76 15.84 17.59 1.54
CA SER A 76 14.65 18.16 2.16
C SER A 76 13.44 18.02 1.24
N ALA A 77 12.23 18.21 1.78
CA ALA A 77 11.01 18.26 0.96
C ALA A 77 11.14 19.32 -0.16
N ALA A 78 11.68 20.50 0.15
CA ALA A 78 11.91 21.56 -0.84
C ALA A 78 12.92 21.16 -1.94
N ASP A 79 13.90 20.31 -1.63
CA ASP A 79 14.82 19.78 -2.65
C ASP A 79 14.10 18.80 -3.58
N ILE A 80 13.25 17.95 -3.04
CA ILE A 80 12.43 16.99 -3.80
C ILE A 80 11.49 17.74 -4.74
N HIS A 81 10.76 18.74 -4.23
CA HIS A 81 9.88 19.57 -5.05
C HIS A 81 10.63 20.21 -6.21
N ARG A 82 11.79 20.83 -5.95
CA ARG A 82 12.64 21.42 -7.01
C ARG A 82 13.09 20.40 -8.07
N VAL A 83 13.41 19.18 -7.66
CA VAL A 83 13.82 18.12 -8.61
C VAL A 83 12.66 17.76 -9.53
N TYR A 84 11.47 17.52 -9.00
CA TYR A 84 10.31 17.19 -9.82
C TYR A 84 9.82 18.35 -10.69
N ASP A 85 9.88 19.59 -10.20
CA ASP A 85 9.64 20.80 -11.00
C ASP A 85 10.59 20.86 -12.19
N SER A 86 11.88 20.59 -11.97
CA SER A 86 12.90 20.60 -13.04
C SER A 86 12.68 19.51 -14.10
N LEU A 87 11.87 18.48 -13.79
CA LEU A 87 11.49 17.39 -14.68
C LEU A 87 10.07 17.55 -15.25
N ASN A 88 9.47 18.75 -15.12
CA ASN A 88 8.12 19.08 -15.59
C ASN A 88 7.02 18.17 -15.02
N TYR A 89 7.08 17.86 -13.72
CA TYR A 89 5.93 17.24 -13.04
C TYR A 89 4.96 18.34 -12.62
N SER A 90 3.72 18.21 -13.05
CA SER A 90 2.65 19.17 -12.71
C SER A 90 2.10 18.96 -11.30
N VAL A 91 2.17 17.74 -10.80
CA VAL A 91 1.79 17.35 -9.43
C VAL A 91 2.83 16.38 -8.88
N HIS A 92 3.39 16.72 -7.73
CA HIS A 92 4.34 15.84 -7.04
C HIS A 92 4.22 15.97 -5.53
N CYS A 93 4.35 14.84 -4.83
CA CYS A 93 4.18 14.75 -3.39
C CYS A 93 5.46 14.27 -2.72
N VAL A 94 5.68 14.75 -1.50
CA VAL A 94 6.60 14.14 -0.55
C VAL A 94 5.74 13.35 0.45
N SER A 95 5.88 12.04 0.43
CA SER A 95 5.03 11.10 1.16
C SER A 95 5.79 10.35 2.24
N ASN A 96 6.46 11.07 3.13
CA ASN A 96 7.20 10.47 4.23
C ASN A 96 6.35 9.53 5.09
N TYR A 97 6.98 8.55 5.72
CA TYR A 97 6.28 7.62 6.62
C TYR A 97 5.56 8.35 7.73
N HIS A 98 4.23 8.20 7.79
CA HIS A 98 3.35 8.80 8.80
C HIS A 98 3.59 10.30 9.02
N GLN A 99 3.92 11.01 7.97
CA GLN A 99 4.14 12.46 8.02
C GLN A 99 3.69 13.13 6.72
N ILE A 100 2.72 14.02 6.82
CA ILE A 100 2.26 14.86 5.69
C ILE A 100 3.24 16.03 5.55
N ASP A 101 3.81 16.18 4.36
CA ASP A 101 4.59 17.36 4.02
C ASP A 101 3.68 18.57 3.76
N THR A 102 4.14 19.75 4.19
CA THR A 102 3.39 21.01 4.06
C THR A 102 4.19 22.12 3.41
N VAL A 103 5.36 21.81 2.84
CA VAL A 103 6.26 22.82 2.25
C VAL A 103 5.54 23.65 1.19
N ASP A 104 4.81 23.01 0.29
CA ASP A 104 4.08 23.66 -0.80
C ASP A 104 2.57 23.71 -0.59
N ALA A 105 2.08 23.65 0.66
CA ALA A 105 0.65 23.58 0.99
C ALA A 105 -0.18 24.77 0.48
N ALA A 106 0.44 25.91 0.18
CA ALA A 106 -0.22 27.08 -0.40
C ALA A 106 -0.32 27.04 -1.93
N GLN A 107 0.33 26.09 -2.60
CA GLN A 107 0.30 25.97 -4.06
C GLN A 107 -1.01 25.32 -4.53
N GLN A 108 -1.47 25.71 -5.72
CA GLN A 108 -2.71 25.18 -6.29
C GLN A 108 -2.63 23.67 -6.57
N ASN A 109 -1.45 23.18 -6.95
CA ASN A 109 -1.16 21.79 -7.29
C ASN A 109 -0.74 20.93 -6.08
N TYR A 110 -0.84 21.48 -4.87
CA TYR A 110 -0.56 20.72 -3.67
C TYR A 110 -1.56 19.61 -3.46
N VAL A 111 -1.05 18.40 -3.19
CA VAL A 111 -1.83 17.23 -2.76
C VAL A 111 -1.18 16.69 -1.50
N SER A 112 -1.92 16.66 -0.39
CA SER A 112 -1.41 16.05 0.84
C SER A 112 -1.17 14.55 0.63
N ALA A 113 -0.03 14.05 1.10
CA ALA A 113 0.35 12.65 0.94
C ALA A 113 1.18 12.17 2.13
N TYR A 114 1.03 10.90 2.49
CA TYR A 114 1.96 10.20 3.38
C TYR A 114 1.96 8.71 3.06
N GLU A 115 3.07 8.04 3.32
CA GLU A 115 3.12 6.59 3.30
C GLU A 115 2.81 6.05 4.69
N HIS A 116 1.84 5.12 4.75
CA HIS A 116 1.50 4.35 5.93
C HIS A 116 2.24 3.02 5.91
N GLY A 117 2.88 2.65 7.01
CA GLY A 117 3.45 1.32 7.21
C GLY A 117 4.89 1.33 7.71
N PHE A 118 5.13 0.76 8.90
CA PHE A 118 6.46 0.47 9.46
C PHE A 118 6.72 -1.03 9.62
N ASN A 119 5.89 -1.87 8.99
CA ASN A 119 5.92 -3.31 9.21
C ASN A 119 7.08 -4.01 8.50
N LEU A 120 7.42 -5.21 9.00
CA LEU A 120 8.57 -6.00 8.54
C LEU A 120 8.47 -6.45 7.07
N MET A 121 7.24 -6.66 6.56
CA MET A 121 7.02 -7.18 5.21
C MET A 121 6.87 -6.08 4.16
N LYS A 122 7.00 -4.80 4.55
CA LYS A 122 6.80 -3.66 3.65
C LYS A 122 5.41 -3.64 3.00
N THR A 123 4.39 -3.99 3.79
CA THR A 123 3.00 -3.88 3.40
C THR A 123 2.57 -2.43 3.61
N HIS A 124 2.79 -1.59 2.61
CA HIS A 124 2.61 -0.14 2.71
C HIS A 124 1.39 0.34 1.92
N GLN A 125 0.86 1.47 2.31
CA GLN A 125 -0.22 2.18 1.63
C GLN A 125 0.14 3.66 1.50
N LEU A 126 -0.07 4.21 0.31
CA LEU A 126 0.01 5.65 0.11
C LEU A 126 -1.38 6.25 0.29
N VAL A 127 -1.47 7.26 1.13
CA VAL A 127 -2.72 7.99 1.39
C VAL A 127 -2.59 9.39 0.81
N LEU A 128 -3.47 9.70 -0.15
CA LEU A 128 -3.55 11.02 -0.78
C LEU A 128 -4.79 11.75 -0.29
N GLY A 129 -4.69 13.05 -0.06
CA GLY A 129 -5.82 13.92 0.32
C GLY A 129 -6.23 13.84 1.78
N GLY A 130 -5.55 13.03 2.60
CA GLY A 130 -5.80 12.93 4.03
C GLY A 130 -5.46 14.23 4.77
N ARG A 131 -6.27 14.59 5.77
CA ARG A 131 -6.02 15.76 6.64
C ARG A 131 -5.09 15.43 7.78
N ASP A 132 -5.20 14.21 8.29
CA ASP A 132 -4.44 13.71 9.42
C ASP A 132 -3.81 12.35 9.07
N VAL A 133 -2.78 12.00 9.82
CA VAL A 133 -2.09 10.70 9.69
C VAL A 133 -2.78 9.67 10.55
N GLU A 134 -3.11 8.52 9.97
CA GLU A 134 -3.57 7.36 10.72
C GLU A 134 -2.39 6.58 11.31
N TRP A 135 -2.52 6.22 12.60
CA TRP A 135 -1.44 5.60 13.37
C TRP A 135 -1.66 4.11 13.68
N LEU A 136 -2.79 3.54 13.27
CA LEU A 136 -3.01 2.10 13.46
C LEU A 136 -1.98 1.31 12.65
N GLU A 137 -1.09 0.59 13.33
CA GLU A 137 -0.05 -0.21 12.68
C GLU A 137 0.08 -1.59 13.32
N TYR A 138 0.43 -2.57 12.51
CA TYR A 138 0.75 -3.94 12.89
C TYR A 138 2.16 -4.28 12.43
N LEU A 139 3.11 -4.31 13.38
CA LEU A 139 4.54 -4.34 13.10
C LEU A 139 5.06 -5.68 12.58
N PHE A 140 4.50 -6.79 13.05
CA PHE A 140 4.89 -8.14 12.64
C PHE A 140 4.28 -8.50 11.28
N PRO A 141 4.65 -9.64 10.67
CA PRO A 141 3.99 -10.10 9.44
C PRO A 141 2.46 -10.07 9.59
N GLN A 142 1.82 -9.28 8.74
CA GLN A 142 0.40 -8.98 8.86
C GLN A 142 -0.45 -10.11 8.29
N THR A 143 -1.50 -10.46 9.02
CA THR A 143 -2.59 -11.31 8.53
C THR A 143 -3.52 -10.53 7.60
N SER A 144 -4.37 -11.22 6.85
CA SER A 144 -5.41 -10.58 6.03
C SER A 144 -6.32 -9.66 6.85
N ASN A 145 -6.63 -10.05 8.12
CA ASN A 145 -7.44 -9.21 9.01
C ASN A 145 -6.70 -7.92 9.42
N ASN A 146 -5.40 -7.98 9.68
CA ASN A 146 -4.60 -6.78 9.98
C ASN A 146 -4.59 -5.82 8.79
N LYS A 147 -4.35 -6.33 7.57
CA LYS A 147 -4.34 -5.53 6.34
C LYS A 147 -5.71 -4.89 6.07
N GLN A 148 -6.80 -5.65 6.23
CA GLN A 148 -8.15 -5.13 6.05
C GLN A 148 -8.51 -4.09 7.11
N ASP A 149 -8.09 -4.30 8.36
CA ASP A 149 -8.33 -3.36 9.45
C ASP A 149 -7.65 -2.01 9.16
N ILE A 150 -6.37 -2.03 8.76
CA ILE A 150 -5.65 -0.83 8.29
C ILE A 150 -6.39 -0.16 7.13
N LEU A 151 -6.72 -0.89 6.07
CA LEU A 151 -7.40 -0.32 4.90
C LEU A 151 -8.75 0.32 5.26
N ASN A 152 -9.49 -0.28 6.20
CA ASN A 152 -10.74 0.29 6.70
C ASN A 152 -10.49 1.61 7.45
N TYR A 153 -9.48 1.67 8.31
CA TYR A 153 -9.13 2.91 9.03
C TYR A 153 -8.67 4.02 8.07
N LEU A 154 -7.79 3.70 7.11
CA LEU A 154 -7.33 4.67 6.12
C LEU A 154 -8.47 5.21 5.24
N SER A 155 -9.53 4.42 5.03
CA SER A 155 -10.69 4.81 4.21
C SER A 155 -11.77 5.57 4.98
N LEU A 156 -11.62 5.82 6.29
CA LEU A 156 -12.59 6.57 7.09
C LEU A 156 -12.67 8.03 6.65
N ASP A 157 -11.57 8.64 6.24
CA ASP A 157 -11.61 9.94 5.59
C ASP A 157 -12.07 9.77 4.13
N THR A 158 -13.33 10.07 3.86
CA THR A 158 -13.94 9.95 2.52
C THR A 158 -13.33 10.89 1.48
N ASN A 159 -12.59 11.91 1.94
CA ASN A 159 -11.85 12.83 1.06
C ASN A 159 -10.50 12.25 0.65
N SER A 160 -10.01 11.23 1.33
CA SER A 160 -8.76 10.57 1.00
C SER A 160 -8.91 9.52 -0.11
N LEU A 161 -7.77 9.08 -0.62
CA LEU A 161 -7.62 7.98 -1.57
C LEU A 161 -6.48 7.09 -1.10
N VAL A 162 -6.74 5.78 -1.08
CA VAL A 162 -5.77 4.78 -0.64
C VAL A 162 -5.21 4.02 -1.84
N ILE A 163 -3.89 3.94 -1.93
CA ILE A 163 -3.14 3.21 -2.96
C ILE A 163 -2.37 2.08 -2.27
N LEU A 164 -2.43 0.85 -2.79
CA LEU A 164 -1.52 -0.22 -2.36
C LEU A 164 -0.14 0.02 -2.99
N ASN A 165 0.88 0.26 -2.16
CA ASN A 165 2.24 0.50 -2.63
C ASN A 165 2.95 -0.79 -3.00
N HIS A 166 3.71 -0.76 -4.09
CA HIS A 166 4.65 -1.79 -4.56
C HIS A 166 4.30 -3.23 -4.13
N PRO A 167 3.09 -3.77 -4.44
CA PRO A 167 2.60 -5.02 -3.85
C PRO A 167 3.42 -6.27 -4.20
N ALA A 168 4.28 -6.21 -5.21
CA ALA A 168 5.26 -7.27 -5.51
C ALA A 168 6.43 -7.30 -4.52
N LEU A 169 6.70 -6.20 -3.79
CA LEU A 169 7.82 -6.10 -2.87
C LEU A 169 7.63 -7.07 -1.69
N ARG A 170 8.63 -7.95 -1.46
CA ARG A 170 8.68 -8.92 -0.35
C ARG A 170 7.43 -9.81 -0.22
N ASN A 171 6.62 -9.95 -1.27
CA ASN A 171 5.33 -10.65 -1.21
C ASN A 171 4.43 -10.12 -0.07
N GLY A 172 4.44 -8.81 0.14
CA GLY A 172 3.65 -8.15 1.18
C GLY A 172 2.15 -8.46 1.11
N TYR A 173 1.65 -8.79 -0.10
CA TYR A 173 0.28 -9.23 -0.35
C TYR A 173 0.26 -10.56 -1.10
N SER A 174 -0.46 -11.55 -0.57
CA SER A 174 -0.71 -12.81 -1.28
C SER A 174 -1.79 -12.66 -2.36
N ASP A 175 -1.81 -13.57 -3.34
CA ASP A 175 -2.81 -13.59 -4.42
C ASP A 175 -4.25 -13.63 -3.85
N LYS A 176 -4.47 -14.40 -2.76
CA LYS A 176 -5.75 -14.49 -2.05
C LYS A 176 -6.14 -13.16 -1.39
N GLU A 177 -5.20 -12.48 -0.77
CA GLU A 177 -5.45 -11.16 -0.16
C GLU A 177 -5.80 -10.13 -1.21
N LEU A 178 -5.04 -10.05 -2.30
CA LEU A 178 -5.32 -9.13 -3.40
C LEU A 178 -6.72 -9.34 -3.99
N SER A 179 -7.17 -10.58 -4.10
CA SER A 179 -8.53 -10.87 -4.60
C SER A 179 -9.63 -10.53 -3.58
N SER A 180 -9.35 -10.49 -2.27
CA SER A 180 -10.38 -10.36 -1.22
C SER A 180 -10.37 -9.04 -0.45
N LEU A 181 -9.22 -8.36 -0.28
CA LEU A 181 -9.14 -7.07 0.42
C LEU A 181 -9.91 -5.97 -0.31
N THR A 182 -10.45 -5.02 0.45
CA THR A 182 -11.25 -3.87 -0.06
C THR A 182 -10.73 -2.55 0.50
N ASN A 183 -11.35 -1.43 0.12
CA ASN A 183 -11.03 -0.08 0.58
C ASN A 183 -9.67 0.46 0.13
N PHE A 184 -9.29 0.14 -1.10
CA PHE A 184 -8.23 0.81 -1.83
C PHE A 184 -8.68 1.12 -3.26
N ASN A 185 -8.27 2.24 -3.81
CA ASN A 185 -8.76 2.76 -5.10
C ASN A 185 -7.77 2.48 -6.24
N CYS A 186 -6.48 2.52 -5.92
CA CYS A 186 -5.40 2.40 -6.88
C CYS A 186 -4.34 1.42 -6.37
N MET A 187 -3.47 1.02 -7.28
CA MET A 187 -2.31 0.18 -6.98
C MET A 187 -1.07 0.77 -7.65
N GLU A 188 0.01 0.89 -6.91
CA GLU A 188 1.31 1.22 -7.46
C GLU A 188 1.87 0.01 -8.21
N VAL A 189 1.42 -0.11 -9.45
CA VAL A 189 1.82 -1.19 -10.35
C VAL A 189 3.25 -0.97 -10.82
N LEU A 190 3.63 0.30 -11.02
CA LEU A 190 4.96 0.69 -11.49
C LEU A 190 5.73 1.29 -10.34
N SER A 191 6.75 0.57 -9.89
CA SER A 191 7.66 0.96 -8.82
C SER A 191 9.07 0.49 -9.15
N PRO A 192 10.13 1.22 -8.76
CA PRO A 192 11.51 0.79 -8.99
C PRO A 192 11.86 -0.52 -8.29
N TYR A 193 11.07 -0.92 -7.30
CA TYR A 193 11.23 -2.21 -6.60
C TYR A 193 10.56 -3.38 -7.31
N GLY A 194 9.92 -3.16 -8.45
CA GLY A 194 9.34 -4.18 -9.31
C GLY A 194 8.00 -3.77 -9.92
N ILE A 195 7.75 -4.30 -11.12
CA ILE A 195 6.48 -4.09 -11.83
C ILE A 195 5.47 -5.12 -11.33
N SER A 196 4.37 -4.65 -10.74
CA SER A 196 3.33 -5.46 -10.08
C SER A 196 2.18 -5.84 -11.03
N GLU A 197 2.47 -6.14 -12.30
CA GLU A 197 1.45 -6.50 -13.30
C GLU A 197 0.61 -7.72 -12.88
N LYS A 198 1.26 -8.77 -12.40
CA LYS A 198 0.56 -9.99 -11.93
C LYS A 198 -0.42 -9.65 -10.80
N GLN A 199 0.02 -8.86 -9.83
CA GLN A 199 -0.79 -8.45 -8.68
C GLN A 199 -1.99 -7.62 -9.13
N TRP A 200 -1.79 -6.73 -10.10
CA TRP A 200 -2.87 -5.94 -10.68
C TRP A 200 -3.89 -6.80 -11.42
N ASP A 201 -3.43 -7.74 -12.25
CA ASP A 201 -4.31 -8.67 -12.96
C ASP A 201 -5.14 -9.55 -12.01
N ILE A 202 -4.61 -9.93 -10.85
CA ILE A 202 -5.37 -10.65 -9.81
C ILE A 202 -6.52 -9.79 -9.27
N VAL A 203 -6.25 -8.52 -8.96
CA VAL A 203 -7.26 -7.58 -8.45
C VAL A 203 -8.34 -7.31 -9.50
N LEU A 204 -7.94 -7.04 -10.75
CA LEU A 204 -8.87 -6.82 -11.87
C LEU A 204 -9.70 -8.06 -12.14
N SER A 205 -9.08 -9.24 -12.10
CA SER A 205 -9.78 -10.51 -12.34
C SER A 205 -10.79 -10.86 -11.22
N ALA A 206 -10.64 -10.26 -10.06
CA ALA A 206 -11.62 -10.29 -8.98
C ALA A 206 -12.77 -9.27 -9.17
N GLY A 207 -12.84 -8.58 -10.31
CA GLY A 207 -13.87 -7.60 -10.64
C GLY A 207 -13.77 -6.29 -9.86
N LYS A 208 -12.57 -5.93 -9.40
CA LYS A 208 -12.33 -4.70 -8.65
C LYS A 208 -11.78 -3.62 -9.59
N PRO A 209 -12.45 -2.47 -9.69
CA PRO A 209 -11.98 -1.35 -10.49
C PRO A 209 -10.85 -0.60 -9.75
N VAL A 210 -9.66 -1.18 -9.78
CA VAL A 210 -8.44 -0.62 -9.20
C VAL A 210 -7.53 -0.13 -10.31
N PHE A 211 -7.12 1.12 -10.23
CA PHE A 211 -6.43 1.80 -11.31
C PHE A 211 -4.92 1.89 -11.06
N VAL A 212 -4.16 1.89 -12.17
CA VAL A 212 -2.69 1.92 -12.12
C VAL A 212 -2.16 3.27 -11.65
N VAL A 213 -1.15 3.21 -10.79
CA VAL A 213 -0.29 4.33 -10.43
C VAL A 213 1.16 3.91 -10.68
N GLY A 214 1.96 4.83 -11.19
CA GLY A 214 3.40 4.71 -11.32
C GLY A 214 4.10 5.82 -10.57
N ASN A 215 5.06 5.47 -9.72
CA ASN A 215 5.84 6.41 -8.93
C ASN A 215 7.30 5.97 -8.87
N ASP A 216 8.17 6.93 -8.55
CA ASP A 216 9.59 6.67 -8.38
C ASP A 216 9.94 6.03 -7.02
N ASP A 217 9.07 6.14 -6.00
CA ASP A 217 9.37 5.76 -4.61
C ASP A 217 10.82 6.18 -4.25
N MET A 218 11.09 7.46 -4.52
CA MET A 218 12.42 8.03 -4.53
C MET A 218 12.92 8.26 -3.10
N HIS A 219 14.12 7.73 -2.82
CA HIS A 219 14.81 7.89 -1.54
C HIS A 219 16.11 8.71 -1.65
N ASP A 220 16.59 8.93 -2.86
CA ASP A 220 17.81 9.69 -3.13
C ASP A 220 17.64 10.60 -4.34
N ILE A 221 17.59 11.92 -4.11
CA ILE A 221 17.44 12.94 -5.14
C ILE A 221 18.58 12.96 -6.15
N TYR A 222 19.71 12.38 -5.84
CA TYR A 222 20.90 12.31 -6.73
C TYR A 222 20.90 11.04 -7.59
N ASN A 223 20.01 10.07 -7.32
CA ASN A 223 19.94 8.84 -8.08
C ASN A 223 19.14 9.02 -9.38
N LYS A 224 19.84 9.44 -10.44
CA LYS A 224 19.26 9.65 -11.77
C LYS A 224 18.70 8.37 -12.44
N GLU A 225 19.07 7.20 -11.97
CA GLU A 225 18.52 5.92 -12.46
C GLU A 225 17.13 5.65 -11.90
N GLN A 226 16.72 6.36 -10.86
CA GLN A 226 15.43 6.20 -10.20
C GLN A 226 14.53 7.42 -10.43
N VAL A 227 15.05 8.62 -10.20
CA VAL A 227 14.26 9.87 -10.25
C VAL A 227 13.79 10.17 -11.67
N GLY A 228 12.47 10.38 -11.81
CA GLY A 228 11.84 10.71 -13.09
C GLY A 228 11.70 9.53 -14.05
N ARG A 229 11.86 8.28 -13.57
CA ARG A 229 11.82 7.06 -14.41
C ARG A 229 10.46 6.44 -14.50
N MET A 230 9.60 6.65 -13.51
CA MET A 230 8.23 6.17 -13.47
C MET A 230 7.28 7.32 -13.12
N ALA A 231 6.14 7.36 -13.76
CA ALA A 231 5.17 8.42 -13.51
C ALA A 231 3.74 7.92 -13.70
N THR A 232 2.82 8.62 -13.07
CA THR A 232 1.40 8.58 -13.38
C THR A 232 1.07 9.76 -14.28
N ILE A 233 0.45 9.51 -15.42
CA ILE A 233 -0.05 10.54 -16.32
C ILE A 233 -1.55 10.64 -16.13
N LEU A 234 -2.06 11.80 -15.69
CA LEU A 234 -3.48 12.05 -15.45
C LEU A 234 -4.05 13.06 -16.43
N ASN A 235 -5.30 12.88 -16.82
CA ASN A 235 -6.02 13.84 -17.68
C ASN A 235 -6.71 14.89 -16.79
N LEU A 236 -6.07 16.04 -16.60
CA LEU A 236 -6.48 17.06 -15.64
C LEU A 236 -6.79 18.39 -16.33
N LYS A 237 -7.98 18.95 -16.07
CA LYS A 237 -8.29 20.36 -16.41
C LYS A 237 -7.68 21.33 -15.41
N ASN A 238 -7.48 20.89 -14.17
CA ASN A 238 -6.87 21.62 -13.07
C ASN A 238 -6.00 20.65 -12.27
N THR A 239 -4.90 21.13 -11.74
CA THR A 239 -3.94 20.32 -10.96
C THR A 239 -4.23 20.32 -9.45
N ASN A 240 -5.37 20.87 -8.99
CA ASN A 240 -5.73 20.87 -7.58
C ASN A 240 -6.04 19.46 -7.05
N GLN A 241 -5.93 19.28 -5.74
CA GLN A 241 -6.14 18.01 -5.06
C GLN A 241 -7.45 17.31 -5.46
N ALA A 242 -8.57 18.05 -5.49
CA ALA A 242 -9.88 17.46 -5.81
C ALA A 242 -9.93 16.87 -7.22
N SER A 243 -9.34 17.56 -8.21
CA SER A 243 -9.24 17.08 -9.59
C SER A 243 -8.34 15.84 -9.70
N VAL A 244 -7.19 15.86 -9.04
CA VAL A 244 -6.24 14.72 -8.99
C VAL A 244 -6.91 13.48 -8.40
N LEU A 245 -7.52 13.60 -7.22
CA LEU A 245 -8.20 12.48 -6.55
C LEU A 245 -9.39 11.97 -7.37
N SER A 246 -10.14 12.88 -8.04
CA SER A 246 -11.24 12.49 -8.93
C SER A 246 -10.74 11.69 -10.14
N ALA A 247 -9.67 12.15 -10.80
CA ALA A 247 -9.08 11.46 -11.93
C ALA A 247 -8.55 10.06 -11.55
N LEU A 248 -7.86 9.96 -10.41
CA LEU A 248 -7.39 8.67 -9.87
C LEU A 248 -8.55 7.73 -9.54
N LYS A 249 -9.61 8.20 -8.88
CA LYS A 249 -10.81 7.40 -8.54
C LYS A 249 -11.57 6.90 -9.77
N LYS A 250 -11.45 7.59 -10.91
CA LYS A 250 -12.09 7.21 -12.18
C LYS A 250 -11.15 6.51 -13.15
N GLY A 251 -9.85 6.44 -12.85
CA GLY A 251 -8.86 5.88 -13.75
C GLY A 251 -8.60 6.73 -15.00
N GLU A 252 -8.86 8.04 -14.95
CA GLU A 252 -8.64 8.99 -16.04
C GLU A 252 -7.14 9.30 -16.21
N GLY A 253 -6.33 8.25 -16.38
CA GLY A 253 -4.89 8.32 -16.46
C GLY A 253 -4.26 6.97 -16.82
N TYR A 254 -2.94 6.95 -16.89
CA TYR A 254 -2.15 5.76 -17.14
C TYR A 254 -0.79 5.84 -16.44
N GLY A 255 -0.15 4.67 -16.24
CA GLY A 255 1.22 4.61 -15.75
C GLY A 255 2.21 4.57 -16.90
N ILE A 256 3.39 5.19 -16.71
CA ILE A 256 4.50 5.16 -17.67
C ILE A 256 5.81 4.78 -17.00
N VAL A 257 6.60 3.92 -17.66
CA VAL A 257 8.00 3.63 -17.33
C VAL A 257 8.86 4.14 -18.48
N LEU A 258 9.78 5.04 -18.18
CA LEU A 258 10.64 5.64 -19.19
C LEU A 258 11.79 4.70 -19.59
N GLY A 259 11.93 4.43 -20.87
CA GLY A 259 13.10 3.76 -21.44
C GLY A 259 14.38 4.54 -21.18
N LYS A 260 15.54 3.90 -21.17
CA LYS A 260 16.83 4.54 -20.82
C LYS A 260 17.17 5.75 -21.69
N THR A 261 16.75 5.75 -22.94
CA THR A 261 17.02 6.82 -23.92
C THR A 261 15.82 7.73 -24.14
N GLN A 262 14.74 7.59 -23.34
CA GLN A 262 13.57 8.44 -23.44
C GLN A 262 13.86 9.84 -22.91
N ASP A 263 13.55 10.86 -23.70
CA ASP A 263 13.54 12.24 -23.24
C ASP A 263 12.38 12.42 -22.23
N PRO A 264 12.65 12.82 -20.99
CA PRO A 264 11.63 13.00 -19.98
C PRO A 264 10.66 14.15 -20.26
N PHE A 265 10.98 15.02 -21.23
CA PHE A 265 10.16 16.18 -21.63
C PHE A 265 9.30 15.93 -22.87
N GLN A 266 9.54 14.82 -23.59
CA GLN A 266 8.81 14.44 -24.80
C GLN A 266 8.31 13.00 -24.67
N LEU A 267 7.22 12.82 -23.92
CA LEU A 267 6.67 11.50 -23.68
C LEU A 267 5.73 11.05 -24.80
N PRO A 268 5.72 9.75 -25.14
CA PRO A 268 4.63 9.21 -25.96
C PRO A 268 3.31 9.28 -25.20
N GLU A 269 2.22 9.60 -25.90
CA GLU A 269 0.92 9.88 -25.31
C GLU A 269 -0.20 9.05 -25.92
N LEU A 270 -1.22 8.77 -25.09
CA LEU A 270 -2.52 8.32 -25.55
C LEU A 270 -3.29 9.50 -26.14
N MET A 271 -3.63 9.43 -27.45
CA MET A 271 -4.43 10.46 -28.10
C MET A 271 -5.91 10.24 -27.87
N HIS A 272 -6.38 8.98 -28.00
CA HIS A 272 -7.70 8.56 -27.59
C HIS A 272 -7.79 7.05 -27.38
N LEU A 273 -8.75 6.63 -26.58
CA LEU A 273 -9.29 5.29 -26.52
C LEU A 273 -10.82 5.41 -26.50
N LEU A 274 -11.45 5.16 -27.63
CA LEU A 274 -12.89 5.26 -27.81
C LEU A 274 -13.52 3.87 -27.81
N VAL A 275 -14.77 3.77 -27.37
CA VAL A 275 -15.54 2.52 -27.40
C VAL A 275 -16.81 2.75 -28.20
N LYS A 276 -16.98 1.99 -29.30
CA LYS A 276 -18.18 1.97 -30.09
C LYS A 276 -18.57 0.51 -30.41
N GLU A 277 -19.77 0.10 -30.08
CA GLU A 277 -20.26 -1.27 -30.33
C GLU A 277 -19.27 -2.36 -29.83
N ASN A 278 -18.77 -2.22 -28.62
CA ASN A 278 -17.75 -3.08 -28.00
C ASN A 278 -16.39 -3.07 -28.71
N LYS A 279 -16.17 -2.19 -29.68
CA LYS A 279 -14.88 -2.02 -30.34
C LYS A 279 -14.11 -0.90 -29.70
N LEU A 280 -12.94 -1.25 -29.13
CA LEU A 280 -11.94 -0.32 -28.59
C LEU A 280 -11.13 0.20 -29.79
N ASP A 281 -11.10 1.52 -29.96
CA ASP A 281 -10.28 2.24 -30.94
C ASP A 281 -9.25 3.05 -30.21
N LEU A 282 -7.99 2.62 -30.26
CA LEU A 282 -6.86 3.20 -29.55
C LEU A 282 -5.92 3.90 -30.54
N GLN A 283 -5.58 5.15 -30.24
CA GLN A 283 -4.60 5.94 -31.00
C GLN A 283 -3.54 6.53 -30.04
N LEU A 284 -2.28 6.41 -30.45
CA LEU A 284 -1.11 6.98 -29.77
C LEU A 284 -0.59 8.21 -30.51
N SER A 285 0.26 9.01 -29.84
CA SER A 285 0.99 10.14 -30.48
C SER A 285 2.04 9.68 -31.48
N GLU A 286 2.60 8.48 -31.28
CA GLU A 286 3.63 7.90 -32.13
C GLU A 286 3.46 6.36 -32.27
N LYS A 287 4.25 5.74 -33.14
CA LYS A 287 4.24 4.32 -33.41
C LYS A 287 4.87 3.54 -32.25
N ALA A 288 4.14 2.53 -31.75
CA ALA A 288 4.66 1.61 -30.75
C ALA A 288 5.22 0.33 -31.41
N ARG A 289 6.24 -0.25 -30.78
CA ARG A 289 6.79 -1.56 -31.09
C ARG A 289 5.76 -2.66 -30.87
N SER A 290 5.05 -2.63 -29.70
CA SER A 290 3.92 -3.53 -29.45
C SER A 290 2.81 -2.82 -28.70
N ILE A 291 1.56 -3.24 -28.98
CA ILE A 291 0.35 -2.89 -28.24
C ILE A 291 -0.35 -4.20 -27.90
N ASP A 292 -0.34 -4.55 -26.61
CA ASP A 292 -0.85 -5.81 -26.10
C ASP A 292 -2.13 -5.56 -25.29
N PHE A 293 -3.26 -6.12 -25.70
CA PHE A 293 -4.49 -6.14 -24.91
C PHE A 293 -4.48 -7.36 -24.00
N ILE A 294 -4.70 -7.12 -22.71
CA ILE A 294 -4.62 -8.11 -21.63
C ILE A 294 -5.94 -8.11 -20.88
N GLY A 295 -6.51 -9.28 -20.63
CA GLY A 295 -7.79 -9.48 -19.97
C GLY A 295 -7.72 -10.40 -18.77
N GLN A 296 -8.82 -11.08 -18.49
CA GLN A 296 -8.99 -11.93 -17.30
C GLN A 296 -7.80 -12.86 -17.04
N ASN A 297 -7.30 -12.85 -15.79
CA ASN A 297 -6.14 -13.62 -15.32
C ASN A 297 -4.83 -13.31 -16.07
N GLY A 298 -4.67 -12.09 -16.58
CA GLY A 298 -3.50 -11.68 -17.33
C GLY A 298 -3.40 -12.31 -18.72
N LYS A 299 -4.50 -12.85 -19.26
CA LYS A 299 -4.52 -13.49 -20.57
C LYS A 299 -4.28 -12.47 -21.68
N LEU A 300 -3.33 -12.74 -22.57
CA LEU A 300 -3.16 -11.96 -23.79
C LEU A 300 -4.35 -12.18 -24.72
N LEU A 301 -5.11 -11.12 -25.00
CA LEU A 301 -6.29 -11.12 -25.86
C LEU A 301 -5.93 -10.82 -27.31
N ALA A 302 -5.05 -9.86 -27.53
CA ALA A 302 -4.53 -9.48 -28.84
C ALA A 302 -3.18 -8.79 -28.70
N SER A 303 -2.35 -8.89 -29.75
CA SER A 303 -1.06 -8.20 -29.84
C SER A 303 -0.90 -7.59 -31.22
N PHE A 304 -0.46 -6.34 -31.29
CA PHE A 304 -0.23 -5.60 -32.53
C PHE A 304 1.19 -5.06 -32.52
N SER A 305 1.94 -5.30 -33.60
CA SER A 305 3.31 -4.81 -33.73
C SER A 305 3.37 -3.64 -34.69
N ASP A 306 4.26 -2.69 -34.41
CA ASP A 306 4.55 -1.58 -35.29
C ASP A 306 3.33 -0.73 -35.69
N ARG A 307 2.47 -0.40 -34.71
CA ARG A 307 1.25 0.38 -34.94
C ARG A 307 1.22 1.66 -34.10
N LYS A 308 0.51 2.66 -34.64
CA LYS A 308 0.10 3.87 -33.95
C LYS A 308 -1.38 3.82 -33.56
N ASN A 309 -2.18 3.14 -34.39
CA ASN A 309 -3.62 3.00 -34.22
C ASN A 309 -3.98 1.50 -34.30
N VAL A 310 -4.81 1.06 -33.36
CA VAL A 310 -5.30 -0.33 -33.34
C VAL A 310 -6.75 -0.38 -32.90
N GLN A 311 -7.46 -1.43 -33.35
CA GLN A 311 -8.81 -1.70 -32.92
C GLN A 311 -8.91 -3.11 -32.38
N TYR A 312 -9.57 -3.24 -31.22
CA TYR A 312 -9.87 -4.53 -30.59
C TYR A 312 -11.34 -4.64 -30.25
N LYS A 313 -11.98 -5.78 -30.57
CA LYS A 313 -13.36 -6.05 -30.20
C LYS A 313 -13.39 -6.74 -28.82
N LEU A 314 -13.86 -6.03 -27.81
CA LEU A 314 -14.03 -6.56 -26.46
C LEU A 314 -15.25 -7.49 -26.41
N ASN A 315 -15.07 -8.76 -26.11
CA ASN A 315 -16.12 -9.73 -25.92
C ASN A 315 -16.54 -9.80 -24.45
N THR A 316 -17.78 -10.19 -24.16
CA THR A 316 -18.26 -10.35 -22.79
C THR A 316 -17.46 -11.38 -21.99
N SER A 317 -16.92 -12.41 -22.67
CA SER A 317 -16.04 -13.41 -22.07
C SER A 317 -14.66 -12.88 -21.64
N ASP A 318 -14.24 -11.73 -22.16
CA ASP A 318 -12.96 -11.10 -21.79
C ASP A 318 -13.03 -10.40 -20.43
N CYS A 319 -14.26 -10.07 -19.97
CA CYS A 319 -14.58 -9.36 -18.73
C CYS A 319 -14.04 -7.92 -18.72
N TYR A 320 -12.76 -7.73 -19.04
CA TYR A 320 -12.08 -6.45 -19.21
C TYR A 320 -10.96 -6.55 -20.25
N ALA A 321 -10.49 -5.41 -20.72
CA ALA A 321 -9.23 -5.28 -21.45
C ALA A 321 -8.45 -4.07 -20.96
N ARG A 322 -7.20 -4.27 -20.53
CA ARG A 322 -6.20 -3.23 -20.35
C ARG A 322 -5.16 -3.30 -21.46
N ALA A 323 -4.49 -2.19 -21.75
CA ALA A 323 -3.43 -2.22 -22.76
C ALA A 323 -2.05 -1.98 -22.10
N LYS A 324 -1.06 -2.76 -22.57
CA LYS A 324 0.37 -2.52 -22.35
C LYS A 324 0.99 -2.15 -23.68
N ILE A 325 1.66 -1.02 -23.73
CA ILE A 325 2.25 -0.47 -24.94
C ILE A 325 3.75 -0.36 -24.72
N THR A 326 4.54 -0.88 -25.66
CA THR A 326 6.01 -0.84 -25.57
C THR A 326 6.56 -0.11 -26.80
N PHE A 327 7.41 0.89 -26.57
CA PHE A 327 8.09 1.65 -27.63
C PHE A 327 9.50 1.12 -27.90
N GLU A 328 10.09 1.51 -29.03
CA GLU A 328 11.41 1.04 -29.47
C GLU A 328 12.53 1.36 -28.47
N ASN A 329 12.45 2.49 -27.79
CA ASN A 329 13.43 2.93 -26.80
C ASN A 329 13.23 2.27 -25.41
N GLY A 330 12.29 1.32 -25.29
CA GLY A 330 11.98 0.61 -24.06
C GLY A 330 11.00 1.32 -23.15
N THR A 331 10.46 2.48 -23.51
CA THR A 331 9.38 3.15 -22.78
C THR A 331 8.12 2.27 -22.83
N GLN A 332 7.41 2.18 -21.70
CA GLN A 332 6.19 1.40 -21.59
C GLN A 332 5.05 2.23 -21.00
N ILE A 333 3.88 2.14 -21.58
CA ILE A 333 2.63 2.71 -21.07
C ILE A 333 1.69 1.58 -20.64
N TYR A 334 1.06 1.76 -19.47
CA TYR A 334 0.10 0.84 -18.89
C TYR A 334 -1.24 1.55 -18.75
N LEU A 335 -2.18 1.24 -19.65
CA LEU A 335 -3.52 1.82 -19.64
C LEU A 335 -4.41 1.12 -18.62
N ASN A 336 -5.28 1.89 -17.98
CA ASN A 336 -6.35 1.38 -17.12
C ASN A 336 -7.35 0.53 -17.91
N PRO A 337 -8.02 -0.44 -17.24
CA PRO A 337 -8.93 -1.36 -17.93
C PRO A 337 -10.19 -0.67 -18.42
N VAL A 338 -10.64 -1.09 -19.60
CA VAL A 338 -12.02 -0.96 -20.06
C VAL A 338 -12.74 -2.25 -19.68
N PHE A 339 -13.88 -2.19 -18.99
CA PHE A 339 -14.52 -3.38 -18.42
C PHE A 339 -16.05 -3.33 -18.46
N PHE A 340 -16.68 -4.51 -18.41
CA PHE A 340 -18.12 -4.64 -18.30
C PHE A 340 -18.60 -4.38 -16.87
N THR A 341 -19.70 -3.64 -16.73
CA THR A 341 -20.30 -3.30 -15.42
C THR A 341 -21.81 -3.09 -15.54
N ASN A 342 -22.50 -3.09 -14.40
CA ASN A 342 -23.90 -2.67 -14.28
C ASN A 342 -24.04 -1.28 -13.63
N THR A 343 -22.95 -0.66 -13.20
CA THR A 343 -22.94 0.64 -12.52
C THR A 343 -21.69 1.44 -12.90
N THR A 344 -21.80 2.74 -12.88
CA THR A 344 -20.67 3.66 -12.99
C THR A 344 -20.23 4.21 -11.63
N ASN A 345 -20.95 3.85 -10.56
CA ASN A 345 -20.55 4.17 -9.18
C ASN A 345 -19.85 2.95 -8.57
N PHE A 346 -18.54 3.04 -8.42
CA PHE A 346 -17.65 1.98 -7.91
C PHE A 346 -17.46 2.06 -6.40
N ALA A 347 -18.54 2.25 -5.63
CA ALA A 347 -18.47 2.08 -4.19
C ALA A 347 -17.95 0.67 -3.88
N GLN A 348 -16.82 0.57 -3.19
CA GLN A 348 -16.26 -0.73 -2.85
C GLN A 348 -17.16 -1.43 -1.83
N VAL A 349 -17.49 -2.69 -2.13
CA VAL A 349 -18.23 -3.55 -1.19
C VAL A 349 -17.28 -3.91 -0.06
N GLN A 350 -17.57 -3.42 1.14
CA GLN A 350 -16.76 -3.70 2.32
C GLN A 350 -16.89 -5.16 2.76
N ASN A 351 -15.82 -5.73 3.26
CA ASN A 351 -15.84 -7.01 3.94
C ASN A 351 -16.57 -6.88 5.28
N PRO A 352 -17.67 -7.65 5.52
CA PRO A 352 -18.41 -7.56 6.78
C PRO A 352 -17.54 -7.96 7.97
N ILE A 353 -17.76 -7.33 9.12
CA ILE A 353 -17.11 -7.69 10.37
C ILE A 353 -17.68 -9.03 10.87
N ASN A 354 -16.80 -9.97 11.21
CA ASN A 354 -17.14 -11.17 11.96
C ASN A 354 -17.15 -10.85 13.46
N PHE A 355 -18.27 -10.34 13.95
CA PHE A 355 -18.42 -9.92 15.35
C PHE A 355 -18.13 -11.05 16.34
N THR A 356 -18.64 -12.24 16.07
CA THR A 356 -18.46 -13.41 16.96
C THR A 356 -16.98 -13.75 17.09
N GLU A 357 -16.29 -13.91 15.99
CA GLU A 357 -14.85 -14.22 16.00
C GLU A 357 -14.04 -13.09 16.63
N THR A 358 -14.38 -11.83 16.31
CA THR A 358 -13.73 -10.66 16.91
C THR A 358 -13.82 -10.66 18.43
N ILE A 359 -15.01 -10.92 18.99
CA ILE A 359 -15.21 -10.97 20.45
C ILE A 359 -14.45 -12.15 21.07
N ILE A 360 -14.54 -13.34 20.49
CA ILE A 360 -13.81 -14.53 20.97
C ILE A 360 -12.31 -14.25 21.05
N PHE A 361 -11.72 -13.72 20.00
CA PHE A 361 -10.27 -13.41 19.98
C PHE A 361 -9.92 -12.34 21.00
N LYS A 362 -10.70 -11.26 21.13
CA LYS A 362 -10.48 -10.21 22.14
C LYS A 362 -10.54 -10.76 23.57
N VAL A 363 -11.48 -11.66 23.86
CA VAL A 363 -11.57 -12.33 25.18
C VAL A 363 -10.33 -13.19 25.43
N ILE A 364 -9.93 -14.03 24.46
CA ILE A 364 -8.72 -14.84 24.57
C ILE A 364 -7.49 -13.95 24.81
N GLY A 365 -7.31 -12.90 24.01
CA GLY A 365 -6.20 -11.95 24.15
C GLY A 365 -6.17 -11.28 25.52
N THR A 366 -7.35 -10.89 26.05
CA THR A 366 -7.47 -10.31 27.40
C THR A 366 -7.04 -11.30 28.47
N LEU A 367 -7.49 -12.57 28.39
CA LEU A 367 -7.09 -13.62 29.34
C LEU A 367 -5.59 -13.93 29.29
N LEU A 368 -5.01 -14.01 28.08
CA LEU A 368 -3.58 -14.21 27.89
C LEU A 368 -2.77 -13.06 28.50
N TYR A 369 -3.17 -11.81 28.26
CA TYR A 369 -2.50 -10.65 28.80
C TYR A 369 -2.64 -10.56 30.32
N ALA A 370 -3.80 -10.88 30.89
CA ALA A 370 -4.00 -10.96 32.32
C ALA A 370 -3.12 -12.06 32.97
N ALA A 371 -3.04 -13.24 32.37
CA ALA A 371 -2.14 -14.32 32.83
C ALA A 371 -0.66 -13.90 32.79
N TRP A 372 -0.25 -13.17 31.74
CA TRP A 372 1.07 -12.58 31.65
C TRP A 372 1.35 -11.61 32.80
N LEU A 373 0.41 -10.69 33.10
CA LEU A 373 0.58 -9.71 34.19
C LEU A 373 0.69 -10.39 35.55
N LEU A 374 -0.08 -11.46 35.82
CA LEU A 374 0.02 -12.25 37.02
C LEU A 374 1.39 -12.93 37.15
N TRP A 375 1.89 -13.52 36.06
CA TRP A 375 3.21 -14.10 36.01
C TRP A 375 4.31 -13.04 36.27
N ALA A 376 4.23 -11.90 35.60
CA ALA A 376 5.15 -10.79 35.72
C ALA A 376 5.20 -10.27 37.17
N TRP A 377 4.04 -10.11 37.81
CA TRP A 377 3.94 -9.73 39.22
C TRP A 377 4.63 -10.76 40.16
N SER A 378 4.34 -12.06 39.93
CA SER A 378 4.97 -13.16 40.64
C SER A 378 6.51 -13.17 40.50
N PHE A 379 6.98 -12.98 39.26
CA PHE A 379 8.42 -12.93 38.94
C PHE A 379 9.15 -11.77 39.60
N ILE A 380 8.52 -10.59 39.68
CA ILE A 380 9.09 -9.42 40.35
C ILE A 380 9.17 -9.65 41.89
N ASN A 381 8.12 -10.30 42.46
CA ASN A 381 7.98 -10.47 43.92
C ASN A 381 8.53 -11.79 44.44
N GLY A 382 8.63 -12.83 43.58
CA GLY A 382 9.04 -14.20 43.97
C GLY A 382 10.50 -14.37 44.38
N GLY A 383 11.29 -13.28 44.45
CA GLY A 383 12.63 -13.30 45.02
C GLY A 383 12.70 -13.23 46.57
N ARG A 384 11.56 -13.36 47.25
CA ARG A 384 11.46 -13.20 48.69
C ARG A 384 11.32 -14.49 49.50
N SER A 385 11.34 -15.65 48.91
CA SER A 385 11.17 -16.91 49.64
C SER A 385 12.38 -17.83 49.47
N SER A 386 13.47 -17.50 50.13
CA SER A 386 14.45 -18.45 50.65
C SER A 386 15.22 -17.73 51.79
N LYS A 387 14.52 -17.35 52.84
CA LYS A 387 15.19 -17.34 54.13
C LYS A 387 15.28 -18.81 54.55
N SER A 388 16.46 -19.39 54.37
CA SER A 388 16.85 -20.65 54.96
C SER A 388 16.51 -20.56 56.47
N ASN A 389 15.61 -21.40 56.94
CA ASN A 389 15.60 -21.80 58.32
C ASN A 389 16.96 -22.48 58.57
N ARG A 390 17.93 -21.73 59.00
CA ARG A 390 19.07 -22.31 59.72
C ARG A 390 18.47 -22.89 60.99
N TYR A 391 18.29 -24.19 61.03
CA TYR A 391 18.15 -24.90 62.30
C TYR A 391 19.44 -24.63 63.07
N GLU A 392 19.36 -23.83 64.15
CA GLU A 392 20.39 -23.78 65.18
C GLU A 392 20.40 -25.14 65.85
N ILE A 393 21.50 -25.87 65.65
CA ILE A 393 21.77 -27.10 66.41
C ILE A 393 21.95 -26.69 67.87
N PRO A 394 21.18 -27.21 68.86
CA PRO A 394 21.38 -26.88 70.27
C PRO A 394 22.72 -27.38 70.66
N THR A 395 23.56 -26.47 71.14
CA THR A 395 24.83 -26.80 71.83
C THR A 395 24.47 -27.42 73.19
N PHE A 396 24.81 -28.68 73.38
CA PHE A 396 24.74 -29.33 74.67
C PHE A 396 25.84 -28.77 75.56
N PRO A 397 25.57 -28.47 76.86
CA PRO A 397 26.63 -28.04 77.81
C PRO A 397 27.53 -29.22 78.12
N ASP A 398 28.85 -28.96 78.18
CA ASP A 398 29.90 -29.88 78.57
C ASP A 398 29.57 -30.59 79.87
N SER A 399 29.40 -31.90 79.84
CA SER A 399 29.28 -32.72 81.03
C SER A 399 30.71 -32.95 81.62
N THR A 400 30.99 -32.30 82.72
CA THR A 400 32.17 -32.60 83.58
C THR A 400 31.97 -34.01 84.15
N PHE A 401 32.85 -34.94 83.79
CA PHE A 401 32.98 -36.21 84.51
C PHE A 401 33.80 -36.04 85.77
N PRO A 402 33.40 -36.56 86.92
CA PRO A 402 34.23 -36.55 88.13
C PRO A 402 35.29 -37.63 87.98
N GLU A 403 36.55 -37.23 88.33
CA GLU A 403 37.63 -38.18 88.51
C GLU A 403 37.35 -39.06 89.75
N PHE A 404 37.51 -40.38 89.60
CA PHE A 404 37.59 -41.34 90.73
C PHE A 404 39.03 -41.73 90.91
N ASN A 405 39.45 -41.58 92.23
CA ASN A 405 40.71 -42.09 92.81
C ASN A 405 40.85 -43.64 92.74
#